data_d3b3366cdea3140c0264cae1fe13c632
#
_entry.id   d3b3366cdea3140c0264cae1fe13c632
#
_cell.length_a   1.000
_cell.length_b   1.000
_cell.length_c   1.000
_cell.angle_alpha   90.00
_cell.angle_beta   90.00
_cell.angle_gamma   90.00
#
_symmetry.space_group_name_H-M   'P 1'
#
loop_
_entity.id
_entity.type
_entity.pdbx_description
1 polymer ?
#
loop_
_entity_poly.entity_id
_entity_poly.type
_entity_poly.pdbx_seq_one_letter_code
_entity_poly.pdbx_strand_id
1 'polypeptide(L)'
;MDVKDGFYIDVGANDPIEMSVTKWFYDQGWHGINMEPSEEYFRKICEARPRDINLQQGAGKKRGQLKFYEIPETGLSTTDGETASRHRTAGFRVEEKEIEIVPLKDVCEAYAQEHEIHFLKVDVEGSESDVLTGMDFQRFRPWILVVEATLPNSTVLSVDWDPWVRSQDYDFTLFDGLNYYYVAKERAQAFGARLAVPANIFDGFVQASTVQLTQQRDALEQKLAQMTQTLEQMREEMKRCREECDETQMNDTGAFRLKGAILE
;
A
#
# COMPACT_ATOMS: atom_id res chain seq x y z
N MET A 1 -8.54 13.02 11.06
CA MET A 1 -9.87 13.49 10.66
C MET A 1 -10.90 12.59 11.33
N ASP A 2 -11.91 13.17 11.95
CA ASP A 2 -12.96 12.40 12.62
C ASP A 2 -14.14 12.18 11.63
N VAL A 3 -13.83 11.56 10.49
CA VAL A 3 -14.75 11.31 9.40
C VAL A 3 -14.94 9.80 9.27
N LYS A 4 -16.18 9.32 9.36
CA LYS A 4 -16.49 7.88 9.36
C LYS A 4 -16.52 7.27 7.96
N ASP A 5 -17.05 7.95 6.98
CA ASP A 5 -17.19 7.48 5.58
C ASP A 5 -16.50 8.48 4.65
N GLY A 6 -15.17 8.58 4.75
CA GLY A 6 -14.41 9.53 3.96
C GLY A 6 -14.23 9.04 2.52
N PHE A 7 -14.02 10.01 1.62
CA PHE A 7 -13.77 9.76 0.21
C PHE A 7 -12.45 10.37 -0.21
N TYR A 8 -11.63 9.58 -0.93
CA TYR A 8 -10.33 10.01 -1.44
C TYR A 8 -10.20 9.79 -2.95
N ILE A 9 -9.22 10.46 -3.54
CA ILE A 9 -8.75 10.18 -4.90
C ILE A 9 -7.24 9.93 -4.83
N ASP A 10 -6.79 8.81 -5.37
CA ASP A 10 -5.39 8.39 -5.42
C ASP A 10 -4.97 8.24 -6.88
N VAL A 11 -4.15 9.17 -7.36
CA VAL A 11 -3.64 9.19 -8.73
C VAL A 11 -2.19 8.73 -8.71
N GLY A 12 -1.92 7.64 -9.44
CA GLY A 12 -0.69 6.86 -9.31
C GLY A 12 -0.76 5.99 -8.06
N ALA A 13 -1.80 5.14 -7.98
CA ALA A 13 -2.10 4.40 -6.75
C ALA A 13 -1.10 3.26 -6.46
N ASN A 14 -0.43 2.74 -7.51
CA ASN A 14 0.60 1.72 -7.43
C ASN A 14 0.19 0.50 -6.57
N ASP A 15 1.06 0.01 -5.68
CA ASP A 15 0.76 -1.15 -4.85
C ASP A 15 -0.32 -0.83 -3.80
N PRO A 16 -1.41 -1.63 -3.70
CA PRO A 16 -2.52 -1.34 -2.78
C PRO A 16 -2.18 -1.50 -1.30
N ILE A 17 -1.02 -2.06 -0.96
CA ILE A 17 -0.61 -2.40 0.41
C ILE A 17 0.70 -1.71 0.77
N GLU A 18 1.75 -1.94 -0.04
CA GLU A 18 3.08 -1.43 0.24
C GLU A 18 3.17 0.05 -0.14
N MET A 19 3.61 0.88 0.81
CA MET A 19 3.73 2.34 0.66
C MET A 19 2.45 3.07 0.25
N SER A 20 1.29 2.43 0.32
CA SER A 20 0.02 3.04 -0.06
C SER A 20 -0.46 4.05 0.98
N VAL A 21 -0.60 5.31 0.56
CA VAL A 21 -1.12 6.42 1.38
C VAL A 21 -2.57 6.19 1.77
N THR A 22 -3.35 5.55 0.90
CA THR A 22 -4.80 5.37 1.06
C THR A 22 -5.19 4.08 1.81
N LYS A 23 -4.26 3.12 1.97
CA LYS A 23 -4.52 1.82 2.59
C LYS A 23 -5.10 1.93 3.99
N TRP A 24 -4.51 2.74 4.84
CA TRP A 24 -5.01 2.91 6.21
C TRP A 24 -6.44 3.46 6.24
N PHE A 25 -6.76 4.44 5.39
CA PHE A 25 -8.10 5.01 5.28
C PHE A 25 -9.12 3.99 4.78
N TYR A 26 -8.75 3.20 3.77
CA TYR A 26 -9.59 2.10 3.30
C TYR A 26 -9.90 1.10 4.42
N ASP A 27 -8.92 0.72 5.24
CA ASP A 27 -9.10 -0.19 6.37
C ASP A 27 -10.01 0.40 7.46
N GLN A 28 -10.08 1.74 7.58
CA GLN A 28 -11.00 2.44 8.47
C GLN A 28 -12.42 2.62 7.88
N GLY A 29 -12.71 2.01 6.75
CA GLY A 29 -14.03 2.04 6.11
C GLY A 29 -14.21 3.12 5.05
N TRP A 30 -13.18 3.95 4.79
CA TRP A 30 -13.24 4.91 3.69
C TRP A 30 -13.25 4.19 2.34
N HIS A 31 -13.63 4.91 1.31
CA HIS A 31 -13.58 4.45 -0.09
C HIS A 31 -13.16 5.61 -0.99
N GLY A 32 -12.88 5.32 -2.25
CA GLY A 32 -12.42 6.38 -3.14
C GLY A 32 -12.25 5.92 -4.58
N ILE A 33 -11.48 6.71 -5.30
CA ILE A 33 -11.08 6.46 -6.68
C ILE A 33 -9.59 6.21 -6.70
N ASN A 34 -9.16 5.07 -7.24
CA ASN A 34 -7.77 4.78 -7.55
C ASN A 34 -7.57 4.82 -9.06
N MET A 35 -6.57 5.56 -9.51
CA MET A 35 -6.15 5.61 -10.92
C MET A 35 -4.74 5.02 -11.03
N GLU A 36 -4.62 3.91 -11.78
CA GLU A 36 -3.36 3.21 -11.96
C GLU A 36 -3.28 2.63 -13.38
N PRO A 37 -2.40 3.14 -14.24
CA PRO A 37 -2.31 2.69 -15.63
C PRO A 37 -1.63 1.32 -15.79
N SER A 38 -0.76 0.89 -14.87
CA SER A 38 -0.12 -0.42 -14.92
C SER A 38 -1.14 -1.54 -14.72
N GLU A 39 -1.23 -2.47 -15.66
CA GLU A 39 -2.15 -3.61 -15.59
C GLU A 39 -1.91 -4.47 -14.35
N GLU A 40 -0.65 -4.65 -13.98
CA GLU A 40 -0.28 -5.46 -12.81
C GLU A 40 -0.82 -4.84 -11.53
N TYR A 41 -0.52 -3.56 -11.29
CA TYR A 41 -0.94 -2.87 -10.08
C TYR A 41 -2.45 -2.61 -10.06
N PHE A 42 -3.04 -2.25 -11.20
CA PHE A 42 -4.50 -2.13 -11.32
C PHE A 42 -5.22 -3.41 -10.87
N ARG A 43 -4.76 -4.60 -11.31
CA ARG A 43 -5.34 -5.87 -10.91
C ARG A 43 -5.19 -6.11 -9.40
N LYS A 44 -4.00 -5.85 -8.84
CA LYS A 44 -3.76 -5.94 -7.38
C LYS A 44 -4.69 -5.01 -6.59
N ILE A 45 -4.92 -3.78 -7.09
CA ILE A 45 -5.84 -2.83 -6.48
C ILE A 45 -7.27 -3.35 -6.52
N CYS A 46 -7.75 -3.87 -7.66
CA CYS A 46 -9.09 -4.44 -7.77
C CYS A 46 -9.32 -5.59 -6.78
N GLU A 47 -8.33 -6.45 -6.58
CA GLU A 47 -8.40 -7.55 -5.63
C GLU A 47 -8.40 -7.08 -4.18
N ALA A 48 -7.53 -6.12 -3.83
CA ALA A 48 -7.35 -5.64 -2.45
C ALA A 48 -8.38 -4.57 -2.01
N ARG A 49 -8.92 -3.82 -2.98
CA ARG A 49 -9.78 -2.64 -2.77
C ARG A 49 -11.10 -2.72 -3.52
N PRO A 50 -11.92 -3.78 -3.34
CA PRO A 50 -13.17 -3.96 -4.10
C PRO A 50 -14.28 -2.95 -3.78
N ARG A 51 -14.16 -2.14 -2.70
CA ARG A 51 -15.10 -1.05 -2.41
C ARG A 51 -14.76 0.24 -3.15
N ASP A 52 -13.55 0.36 -3.69
CA ASP A 52 -13.10 1.53 -4.42
C ASP A 52 -13.51 1.46 -5.89
N ILE A 53 -13.55 2.61 -6.52
CA ILE A 53 -13.63 2.76 -7.97
C ILE A 53 -12.21 2.70 -8.51
N ASN A 54 -11.87 1.59 -9.17
CA ASN A 54 -10.54 1.38 -9.69
C ASN A 54 -10.53 1.60 -11.20
N LEU A 55 -9.66 2.47 -11.69
CA LEU A 55 -9.59 2.88 -13.09
C LEU A 55 -8.19 2.57 -13.65
N GLN A 56 -8.14 1.73 -14.72
CA GLN A 56 -6.89 1.44 -15.43
C GLN A 56 -6.59 2.56 -16.44
N GLN A 57 -6.34 3.76 -15.95
CA GLN A 57 -6.12 4.96 -16.73
C GLN A 57 -5.11 5.85 -16.04
N GLY A 58 -4.36 6.65 -16.80
CA GLY A 58 -3.60 7.76 -16.25
C GLY A 58 -4.45 9.04 -16.19
N ALA A 59 -4.06 9.97 -15.33
CA ALA A 59 -4.65 11.28 -15.28
C ALA A 59 -3.77 12.31 -16.01
N GLY A 60 -4.39 13.38 -16.54
CA GLY A 60 -3.67 14.47 -17.18
C GLY A 60 -4.57 15.63 -17.55
N LYS A 61 -4.02 16.58 -18.29
CA LYS A 61 -4.73 17.82 -18.65
C LYS A 61 -5.85 17.62 -19.67
N LYS A 62 -5.69 16.66 -20.58
CA LYS A 62 -6.62 16.41 -21.69
C LYS A 62 -6.76 14.91 -21.92
N ARG A 63 -7.95 14.50 -22.37
CA ARG A 63 -8.20 13.13 -22.80
C ARG A 63 -7.37 12.78 -24.03
N GLY A 64 -6.76 11.59 -24.00
CA GLY A 64 -5.94 11.11 -25.10
C GLY A 64 -5.25 9.80 -24.76
N GLN A 65 -4.27 9.45 -25.57
CA GLN A 65 -3.35 8.33 -25.31
C GLN A 65 -1.95 8.89 -25.21
N LEU A 66 -1.19 8.40 -24.23
CA LEU A 66 0.21 8.72 -24.06
C LEU A 66 1.05 7.45 -23.97
N LYS A 67 2.32 7.59 -24.34
CA LYS A 67 3.31 6.58 -24.04
C LYS A 67 3.53 6.50 -22.55
N PHE A 68 3.52 5.30 -22.03
CA PHE A 68 3.81 4.96 -20.65
C PHE A 68 5.04 4.07 -20.63
N TYR A 69 6.00 4.45 -19.84
CA TYR A 69 7.25 3.74 -19.64
C TYR A 69 7.15 2.97 -18.33
N GLU A 70 6.69 1.73 -18.43
CA GLU A 70 6.53 0.87 -17.27
C GLU A 70 7.88 0.33 -16.82
N ILE A 71 8.13 0.40 -15.53
CA ILE A 71 9.28 -0.20 -14.86
C ILE A 71 8.74 -1.26 -13.92
N PRO A 72 8.71 -2.54 -14.36
CA PRO A 72 8.09 -3.62 -13.62
C PRO A 72 8.63 -3.75 -12.19
N GLU A 73 7.77 -4.12 -11.25
CA GLU A 73 8.09 -4.36 -9.86
C GLU A 73 8.60 -3.11 -9.08
N THR A 74 8.35 -1.92 -9.63
CA THR A 74 8.74 -0.64 -9.00
C THR A 74 7.59 0.36 -9.03
N GLY A 75 7.71 1.45 -8.24
CA GLY A 75 6.84 2.62 -8.34
C GLY A 75 7.29 3.67 -9.36
N LEU A 76 8.35 3.41 -10.14
CA LEU A 76 9.05 4.41 -10.96
C LEU A 76 8.51 4.55 -12.39
N SER A 77 7.36 3.99 -12.70
CA SER A 77 6.75 4.06 -14.04
C SER A 77 6.27 5.48 -14.33
N THR A 78 6.53 5.98 -15.54
CA THR A 78 6.32 7.39 -15.89
C THR A 78 5.78 7.58 -17.31
N THR A 79 5.14 8.72 -17.57
CA THR A 79 4.83 9.17 -18.94
C THR A 79 5.90 10.10 -19.51
N ASP A 80 6.88 10.53 -18.70
CA ASP A 80 7.97 11.38 -19.13
C ASP A 80 9.12 10.59 -19.78
N GLY A 81 9.40 10.86 -21.06
CA GLY A 81 10.44 10.16 -21.83
C GLY A 81 11.88 10.45 -21.35
N GLU A 82 12.13 11.62 -20.75
CA GLU A 82 13.45 11.96 -20.23
C GLU A 82 13.74 11.18 -18.95
N THR A 83 12.75 11.10 -18.05
CA THR A 83 12.79 10.26 -16.85
C THR A 83 12.99 8.80 -17.23
N ALA A 84 12.24 8.27 -18.20
CA ALA A 84 12.41 6.91 -18.69
C ALA A 84 13.82 6.65 -19.24
N SER A 85 14.43 7.63 -19.93
CA SER A 85 15.80 7.52 -20.42
C SER A 85 16.83 7.47 -19.27
N ARG A 86 16.63 8.26 -18.22
CA ARG A 86 17.45 8.21 -17.01
C ARG A 86 17.37 6.85 -16.33
N HIS A 87 16.17 6.27 -16.22
CA HIS A 87 15.98 4.93 -15.64
C HIS A 87 16.67 3.83 -16.48
N ARG A 88 16.59 3.89 -17.83
CA ARG A 88 17.35 2.97 -18.69
C ARG A 88 18.86 3.07 -18.45
N THR A 89 19.37 4.30 -18.32
CA THR A 89 20.81 4.55 -18.06
C THR A 89 21.21 4.03 -16.67
N ALA A 90 20.31 4.08 -15.70
CA ALA A 90 20.51 3.52 -14.36
C ALA A 90 20.37 1.98 -14.30
N GLY A 91 20.05 1.32 -15.43
CA GLY A 91 19.97 -0.14 -15.53
C GLY A 91 18.59 -0.76 -15.29
N PHE A 92 17.55 0.06 -15.17
CA PHE A 92 16.18 -0.45 -15.03
C PHE A 92 15.65 -1.00 -16.36
N ARG A 93 14.88 -2.07 -16.28
CA ARG A 93 14.06 -2.57 -17.40
C ARG A 93 12.91 -1.59 -17.61
N VAL A 94 12.79 -1.03 -18.82
CA VAL A 94 11.74 -0.07 -19.18
C VAL A 94 10.97 -0.62 -20.37
N GLU A 95 9.69 -0.87 -20.19
CA GLU A 95 8.75 -1.31 -21.21
C GLU A 95 7.89 -0.14 -21.70
N GLU A 96 7.71 -0.01 -23.00
CA GLU A 96 6.86 1.03 -23.59
C GLU A 96 5.48 0.47 -23.85
N LYS A 97 4.45 1.14 -23.33
CA LYS A 97 3.03 0.84 -23.53
C LYS A 97 2.28 2.12 -23.91
N GLU A 98 1.10 1.99 -24.44
CA GLU A 98 0.16 3.11 -24.60
C GLU A 98 -0.93 2.99 -23.53
N ILE A 99 -1.22 4.11 -22.86
CA ILE A 99 -2.25 4.19 -21.84
C ILE A 99 -3.27 5.29 -22.17
N GLU A 100 -4.51 5.07 -21.78
CA GLU A 100 -5.53 6.13 -21.82
C GLU A 100 -5.27 7.16 -20.73
N ILE A 101 -5.35 8.44 -21.11
CA ILE A 101 -5.27 9.58 -20.20
C ILE A 101 -6.62 10.29 -20.18
N VAL A 102 -7.07 10.59 -18.96
CA VAL A 102 -8.32 11.34 -18.73
C VAL A 102 -8.08 12.51 -17.79
N PRO A 103 -8.76 13.66 -17.98
CA PRO A 103 -8.74 14.75 -17.02
C PRO A 103 -9.43 14.33 -15.71
N LEU A 104 -8.85 14.74 -14.57
CA LEU A 104 -9.46 14.46 -13.26
C LEU A 104 -10.88 15.03 -13.14
N LYS A 105 -11.17 16.16 -13.76
CA LYS A 105 -12.54 16.71 -13.80
C LYS A 105 -13.55 15.73 -14.39
N ASP A 106 -13.17 15.01 -15.47
CA ASP A 106 -14.07 14.03 -16.13
C ASP A 106 -14.32 12.83 -15.20
N VAL A 107 -13.27 12.38 -14.48
CA VAL A 107 -13.35 11.31 -13.46
C VAL A 107 -14.26 11.74 -12.31
N CYS A 108 -14.06 12.96 -11.79
CA CYS A 108 -14.91 13.50 -10.72
C CYS A 108 -16.37 13.69 -11.18
N GLU A 109 -16.60 14.09 -12.43
CA GLU A 109 -17.93 14.17 -13.02
C GLU A 109 -18.63 12.82 -13.12
N ALA A 110 -17.88 11.76 -13.36
CA ALA A 110 -18.43 10.42 -13.48
C ALA A 110 -18.69 9.75 -12.10
N TYR A 111 -17.84 10.02 -11.12
CA TYR A 111 -17.78 9.17 -9.92
C TYR A 111 -17.78 9.92 -8.58
N ALA A 112 -17.56 11.25 -8.55
CA ALA A 112 -17.41 11.99 -7.30
C ALA A 112 -18.46 13.10 -7.10
N GLN A 113 -19.51 13.18 -7.94
CA GLN A 113 -20.47 14.28 -7.89
C GLN A 113 -21.20 14.44 -6.56
N GLU A 114 -21.46 13.32 -5.88
CA GLU A 114 -22.22 13.31 -4.61
C GLU A 114 -21.30 13.13 -3.39
N HIS A 115 -19.97 13.14 -3.62
CA HIS A 115 -19.00 12.91 -2.56
C HIS A 115 -18.26 14.18 -2.18
N GLU A 116 -18.11 14.41 -0.89
CA GLU A 116 -17.15 15.37 -0.38
C GLU A 116 -15.76 14.72 -0.43
N ILE A 117 -14.83 15.32 -1.19
CA ILE A 117 -13.49 14.76 -1.39
C ILE A 117 -12.60 15.21 -0.22
N HIS A 118 -12.19 14.29 0.63
CA HIS A 118 -11.41 14.60 1.82
C HIS A 118 -9.93 14.79 1.52
N PHE A 119 -9.38 14.01 0.59
CA PHE A 119 -8.06 14.31 0.05
C PHE A 119 -7.87 13.78 -1.38
N LEU A 120 -6.96 14.42 -2.08
CA LEU A 120 -6.44 14.02 -3.38
C LEU A 120 -4.93 13.80 -3.23
N LYS A 121 -4.44 12.58 -3.54
CA LYS A 121 -3.01 12.29 -3.71
C LYS A 121 -2.69 12.29 -5.21
N VAL A 122 -1.59 12.93 -5.58
CA VAL A 122 -1.05 12.95 -6.94
C VAL A 122 0.43 12.60 -6.87
N ASP A 123 0.79 11.49 -7.51
CA ASP A 123 2.14 10.96 -7.53
C ASP A 123 2.27 10.12 -8.82
N VAL A 124 2.73 10.76 -9.89
CA VAL A 124 2.71 10.21 -11.26
C VAL A 124 4.07 10.30 -11.96
N GLU A 125 5.12 10.48 -11.13
CA GLU A 125 6.50 10.39 -11.55
C GLU A 125 6.86 11.38 -12.69
N GLY A 126 6.50 12.68 -12.46
CA GLY A 126 6.91 13.81 -13.29
C GLY A 126 5.80 14.44 -14.17
N SER A 127 4.54 14.04 -14.01
CA SER A 127 3.41 14.62 -14.76
C SER A 127 2.37 15.31 -13.85
N GLU A 128 2.74 15.66 -12.61
CA GLU A 128 1.85 16.22 -11.57
C GLU A 128 1.18 17.51 -12.05
N SER A 129 1.91 18.37 -12.77
CA SER A 129 1.40 19.62 -13.34
C SER A 129 0.22 19.39 -14.29
N ASP A 130 0.32 18.39 -15.16
CA ASP A 130 -0.74 18.05 -16.11
C ASP A 130 -1.96 17.44 -15.40
N VAL A 131 -1.74 16.60 -14.40
CA VAL A 131 -2.82 16.02 -13.57
C VAL A 131 -3.59 17.14 -12.86
N LEU A 132 -2.88 18.00 -12.14
CA LEU A 132 -3.48 19.09 -11.36
C LEU A 132 -4.25 20.07 -12.24
N THR A 133 -3.67 20.45 -13.40
CA THR A 133 -4.36 21.35 -14.35
C THR A 133 -5.54 20.70 -15.07
N GLY A 134 -5.65 19.36 -15.02
CA GLY A 134 -6.82 18.60 -15.49
C GLY A 134 -7.99 18.56 -14.51
N MET A 135 -7.83 19.08 -13.29
CA MET A 135 -8.85 19.15 -12.25
C MET A 135 -9.63 20.47 -12.32
N ASP A 136 -10.91 20.42 -11.97
CA ASP A 136 -11.74 21.60 -11.72
C ASP A 136 -11.90 21.81 -10.20
N PHE A 137 -10.97 22.55 -9.60
CA PHE A 137 -10.97 22.83 -8.16
C PHE A 137 -12.08 23.78 -7.69
N GLN A 138 -12.81 24.41 -8.59
CA GLN A 138 -13.98 25.23 -8.24
C GLN A 138 -15.21 24.36 -7.98
N ARG A 139 -15.30 23.26 -8.70
CA ARG A 139 -16.43 22.33 -8.60
C ARG A 139 -16.14 21.14 -7.69
N PHE A 140 -14.96 20.55 -7.83
CA PHE A 140 -14.52 19.41 -7.05
C PHE A 140 -13.37 19.86 -6.14
N ARG A 141 -13.65 19.92 -4.85
CA ARG A 141 -12.80 20.63 -3.91
C ARG A 141 -12.27 19.73 -2.80
N PRO A 142 -11.14 19.01 -3.02
CA PRO A 142 -10.51 18.25 -1.96
C PRO A 142 -10.13 19.15 -0.78
N TRP A 143 -10.32 18.65 0.44
CA TRP A 143 -9.90 19.38 1.64
C TRP A 143 -8.38 19.49 1.74
N ILE A 144 -7.70 18.41 1.35
CA ILE A 144 -6.25 18.28 1.43
C ILE A 144 -5.72 17.78 0.08
N LEU A 145 -4.60 18.35 -0.35
CA LEU A 145 -3.83 17.83 -1.47
C LEU A 145 -2.51 17.29 -0.95
N VAL A 146 -2.10 16.12 -1.44
CA VAL A 146 -0.79 15.51 -1.24
C VAL A 146 -0.20 15.29 -2.62
N VAL A 147 0.86 16.01 -2.94
CA VAL A 147 1.44 16.00 -4.29
C VAL A 147 2.93 15.70 -4.20
N GLU A 148 3.40 14.72 -4.96
CA GLU A 148 4.83 14.48 -5.06
C GLU A 148 5.54 15.73 -5.57
N ALA A 149 6.61 16.12 -4.87
CA ALA A 149 7.30 17.39 -5.07
C ALA A 149 8.74 17.22 -5.53
N THR A 150 9.19 15.99 -5.74
CA THR A 150 10.55 15.70 -6.18
C THR A 150 10.57 15.13 -7.60
N LEU A 151 11.71 15.30 -8.27
CA LEU A 151 11.93 14.54 -9.50
C LEU A 151 11.98 13.04 -9.18
N PRO A 152 11.50 12.18 -10.08
CA PRO A 152 11.51 10.74 -9.88
C PRO A 152 12.87 10.20 -9.41
N ASN A 153 12.83 9.38 -8.35
CA ASN A 153 14.00 8.79 -7.71
C ASN A 153 15.11 9.83 -7.37
N SER A 154 14.72 10.99 -6.85
CA SER A 154 15.60 12.11 -6.55
C SER A 154 15.14 12.88 -5.31
N THR A 155 16.03 13.70 -4.75
CA THR A 155 15.72 14.69 -3.71
C THR A 155 15.59 16.11 -4.27
N VAL A 156 15.66 16.25 -5.60
CA VAL A 156 15.57 17.55 -6.28
C VAL A 156 14.11 17.93 -6.44
N LEU A 157 13.75 19.11 -5.94
CA LEU A 157 12.38 19.63 -6.04
C LEU A 157 11.99 19.91 -7.49
N SER A 158 10.76 19.51 -7.85
CA SER A 158 10.07 19.79 -9.11
C SER A 158 8.65 20.24 -8.80
N VAL A 159 8.46 21.53 -8.56
CA VAL A 159 7.22 22.13 -8.03
C VAL A 159 6.72 23.30 -8.86
N ASP A 160 6.87 23.21 -10.17
CA ASP A 160 6.43 24.23 -11.13
C ASP A 160 4.91 24.48 -11.07
N TRP A 161 4.15 23.52 -10.61
CA TRP A 161 2.71 23.58 -10.38
C TRP A 161 2.31 24.29 -9.08
N ASP A 162 3.21 24.52 -8.11
CA ASP A 162 2.90 25.12 -6.79
C ASP A 162 2.20 26.50 -6.89
N PRO A 163 2.66 27.46 -7.72
CA PRO A 163 1.98 28.76 -7.86
C PRO A 163 0.55 28.60 -8.36
N TRP A 164 0.31 27.63 -9.23
CA TRP A 164 -1.02 27.38 -9.76
C TRP A 164 -1.95 26.79 -8.69
N VAL A 165 -1.49 25.80 -7.89
CA VAL A 165 -2.27 25.22 -6.78
C VAL A 165 -2.66 26.31 -5.77
N ARG A 166 -1.72 27.17 -5.39
CA ARG A 166 -2.01 28.32 -4.49
C ARG A 166 -3.03 29.27 -5.07
N SER A 167 -3.05 29.47 -6.39
CA SER A 167 -4.05 30.29 -7.06
C SER A 167 -5.46 29.69 -7.04
N GLN A 168 -5.58 28.41 -6.73
CA GLN A 168 -6.85 27.70 -6.52
C GLN A 168 -7.34 27.75 -5.06
N ASP A 169 -6.89 28.73 -4.27
CA ASP A 169 -7.23 28.90 -2.85
C ASP A 169 -6.84 27.75 -1.94
N TYR A 170 -5.64 27.22 -2.16
CA TYR A 170 -4.99 26.27 -1.26
C TYR A 170 -3.79 26.91 -0.55
N ASP A 171 -3.66 26.66 0.74
CA ASP A 171 -2.52 27.04 1.53
C ASP A 171 -1.54 25.85 1.64
N PHE A 172 -0.27 26.09 1.29
CA PHE A 172 0.80 25.15 1.54
C PHE A 172 1.04 25.00 3.05
N THR A 173 1.19 23.77 3.52
CA THR A 173 1.36 23.49 4.95
C THR A 173 2.68 22.82 5.28
N LEU A 174 3.11 21.83 4.50
CA LEU A 174 4.27 21.01 4.81
C LEU A 174 4.96 20.49 3.55
N PHE A 175 6.27 20.36 3.62
CA PHE A 175 7.08 19.46 2.80
C PHE A 175 7.67 18.38 3.72
N ASP A 176 7.36 17.11 3.47
CA ASP A 176 7.80 15.99 4.30
C ASP A 176 9.13 15.35 3.83
N GLY A 177 9.72 15.91 2.77
CA GLY A 177 10.93 15.40 2.11
C GLY A 177 10.66 14.74 0.76
N LEU A 178 9.39 14.43 0.46
CA LEU A 178 8.92 13.87 -0.81
C LEU A 178 7.70 14.64 -1.33
N ASN A 179 6.70 14.84 -0.49
CA ASN A 179 5.40 15.39 -0.87
C ASN A 179 5.20 16.80 -0.34
N TYR A 180 4.51 17.63 -1.13
CA TYR A 180 3.90 18.88 -0.68
C TYR A 180 2.47 18.62 -0.23
N TYR A 181 2.14 19.18 0.94
CA TYR A 181 0.81 19.14 1.51
C TYR A 181 0.16 20.51 1.43
N TYR A 182 -1.09 20.52 0.99
CA TYR A 182 -1.91 21.72 0.95
C TYR A 182 -3.23 21.48 1.65
N VAL A 183 -3.79 22.55 2.19
CA VAL A 183 -5.14 22.56 2.75
C VAL A 183 -5.97 23.63 2.05
N ALA A 184 -7.22 23.31 1.71
CA ALA A 184 -8.17 24.28 1.19
C ALA A 184 -8.37 25.41 2.22
N LYS A 185 -8.35 26.68 1.80
CA LYS A 185 -8.37 27.83 2.73
C LYS A 185 -9.55 27.79 3.70
N GLU A 186 -10.70 27.34 3.25
CA GLU A 186 -11.90 27.18 4.08
C GLU A 186 -11.77 26.06 5.12
N ARG A 187 -10.78 25.20 4.98
CA ARG A 187 -10.44 24.12 5.92
C ARG A 187 -9.18 24.39 6.75
N ALA A 188 -8.48 25.50 6.51
CA ALA A 188 -7.22 25.83 7.16
C ALA A 188 -7.32 25.94 8.67
N GLN A 189 -8.43 26.45 9.22
CA GLN A 189 -8.64 26.51 10.66
C GLN A 189 -8.70 25.12 11.30
N ALA A 190 -9.23 24.11 10.61
CA ALA A 190 -9.38 22.76 11.16
C ALA A 190 -8.12 21.92 11.00
N PHE A 191 -7.40 22.07 9.91
CA PHE A 191 -6.31 21.16 9.53
C PHE A 191 -4.95 21.82 9.38
N GLY A 192 -4.86 23.13 9.13
CA GLY A 192 -3.61 23.82 8.80
C GLY A 192 -2.51 23.59 9.85
N ALA A 193 -2.82 23.80 11.12
CA ALA A 193 -1.83 23.60 12.20
C ALA A 193 -1.40 22.14 12.37
N ARG A 194 -2.30 21.18 12.12
CA ARG A 194 -2.02 19.74 12.23
C ARG A 194 -1.17 19.23 11.08
N LEU A 195 -1.34 19.80 9.89
CA LEU A 195 -0.59 19.44 8.69
C LEU A 195 0.71 20.27 8.54
N ALA A 196 0.97 21.24 9.43
CA ALA A 196 2.17 22.07 9.35
C ALA A 196 3.43 21.40 9.90
N VAL A 197 3.30 20.24 10.50
CA VAL A 197 4.41 19.47 11.06
C VAL A 197 4.33 18.01 10.61
N PRO A 198 5.48 17.35 10.37
CA PRO A 198 5.46 15.93 10.06
C PRO A 198 4.98 15.11 11.25
N ALA A 199 4.50 13.91 10.98
CA ALA A 199 4.15 12.94 12.02
C ALA A 199 5.33 12.74 12.98
N ASN A 200 5.05 12.69 14.27
CA ASN A 200 6.07 12.61 15.31
C ASN A 200 5.60 11.74 16.50
N ILE A 201 6.43 11.63 17.54
CA ILE A 201 6.17 10.76 18.69
C ILE A 201 4.86 11.05 19.42
N PHE A 202 4.34 12.28 19.35
CA PHE A 202 3.08 12.65 20.01
C PHE A 202 1.85 12.18 19.24
N ASP A 203 1.99 11.85 17.96
CA ASP A 203 0.90 11.33 17.14
C ASP A 203 0.68 9.82 17.37
N GLY A 204 1.62 9.16 18.07
CA GLY A 204 1.55 7.72 18.33
C GLY A 204 1.55 6.87 17.06
N PHE A 205 2.07 7.41 15.94
CA PHE A 205 2.10 6.66 14.68
C PHE A 205 3.03 5.46 14.76
N VAL A 206 2.64 4.38 14.08
CA VAL A 206 3.45 3.19 13.92
C VAL A 206 3.61 2.94 12.43
N GLN A 207 4.83 2.70 11.98
CA GLN A 207 5.09 2.36 10.59
C GLN A 207 4.39 1.05 10.21
N ALA A 208 3.78 0.99 9.04
CA ALA A 208 3.07 -0.20 8.56
C ALA A 208 3.96 -1.45 8.54
N SER A 209 5.22 -1.31 8.15
CA SER A 209 6.22 -2.38 8.20
C SER A 209 6.44 -2.94 9.61
N THR A 210 6.45 -2.08 10.62
CA THR A 210 6.56 -2.51 12.03
C THR A 210 5.34 -3.33 12.47
N VAL A 211 4.14 -2.92 12.06
CA VAL A 211 2.90 -3.66 12.35
C VAL A 211 2.94 -5.02 11.68
N GLN A 212 3.32 -5.10 10.39
CA GLN A 212 3.44 -6.35 9.65
C GLN A 212 4.47 -7.30 10.27
N LEU A 213 5.67 -6.80 10.60
CA LEU A 213 6.71 -7.60 11.23
C LEU A 213 6.27 -8.14 12.61
N THR A 214 5.55 -7.32 13.38
CA THR A 214 5.00 -7.75 14.67
C THR A 214 3.99 -8.88 14.49
N GLN A 215 3.07 -8.75 13.54
CA GLN A 215 2.08 -9.80 13.23
C GLN A 215 2.74 -11.09 12.73
N GLN A 216 3.76 -10.98 11.88
CA GLN A 216 4.52 -12.15 11.40
C GLN A 216 5.26 -12.85 12.54
N ARG A 217 5.91 -12.09 13.43
CA ARG A 217 6.56 -12.62 14.63
C ARG A 217 5.56 -13.37 15.49
N ASP A 218 4.43 -12.76 15.82
CA ASP A 218 3.42 -13.36 16.69
C ASP A 218 2.85 -14.65 16.09
N ALA A 219 2.63 -14.69 14.77
CA ALA A 219 2.21 -15.88 14.05
C ALA A 219 3.26 -16.99 14.06
N LEU A 220 4.56 -16.65 13.95
CA LEU A 220 5.65 -17.61 14.05
C LEU A 220 5.82 -18.15 15.46
N GLU A 221 5.68 -17.31 16.48
CA GLU A 221 5.71 -17.74 17.89
C GLU A 221 4.58 -18.73 18.20
N GLN A 222 3.37 -18.49 17.69
CA GLN A 222 2.25 -19.43 17.84
C GLN A 222 2.52 -20.77 17.15
N LYS A 223 3.07 -20.76 15.92
CA LYS A 223 3.46 -21.98 15.22
C LYS A 223 4.55 -22.75 15.98
N LEU A 224 5.54 -22.05 16.50
CA LEU A 224 6.61 -22.65 17.29
C LEU A 224 6.06 -23.33 18.55
N ALA A 225 5.16 -22.66 19.27
CA ALA A 225 4.50 -23.23 20.45
C ALA A 225 3.72 -24.52 20.12
N GLN A 226 2.94 -24.52 19.01
CA GLN A 226 2.22 -25.70 18.54
C GLN A 226 3.15 -26.85 18.18
N MET A 227 4.23 -26.57 17.45
CA MET A 227 5.22 -27.58 17.08
C MET A 227 5.90 -28.16 18.31
N THR A 228 6.24 -27.35 19.30
CA THR A 228 6.84 -27.78 20.57
C THR A 228 5.91 -28.73 21.31
N GLN A 229 4.63 -28.37 21.43
CA GLN A 229 3.62 -29.23 22.06
C GLN A 229 3.45 -30.56 21.32
N THR A 230 3.43 -30.54 19.98
CA THR A 230 3.37 -31.77 19.18
C THR A 230 4.59 -32.69 19.42
N LEU A 231 5.78 -32.09 19.45
CA LEU A 231 7.00 -32.83 19.73
C LEU A 231 7.02 -33.48 21.12
N GLU A 232 6.50 -32.77 22.13
CA GLU A 232 6.36 -33.33 23.49
C GLU A 232 5.40 -34.51 23.50
N GLN A 233 4.25 -34.39 22.85
CA GLN A 233 3.29 -35.50 22.72
C GLN A 233 3.90 -36.71 22.00
N MET A 234 4.60 -36.50 20.89
CA MET A 234 5.28 -37.57 20.17
C MET A 234 6.37 -38.25 21.04
N ARG A 235 7.12 -37.49 21.84
CA ARG A 235 8.10 -38.02 22.76
C ARG A 235 7.46 -38.92 23.86
N GLU A 236 6.34 -38.48 24.40
CA GLU A 236 5.62 -39.29 25.40
C GLU A 236 5.01 -40.54 24.78
N GLU A 237 4.50 -40.48 23.56
CA GLU A 237 4.03 -41.66 22.84
C GLU A 237 5.15 -42.65 22.54
N MET A 238 6.28 -42.14 22.04
CA MET A 238 7.46 -42.98 21.82
C MET A 238 7.97 -43.65 23.12
N LYS A 239 7.91 -42.94 24.25
CA LYS A 239 8.29 -43.50 25.55
C LYS A 239 7.35 -44.64 25.97
N ARG A 240 6.04 -44.43 25.82
CA ARG A 240 5.05 -45.51 26.11
C ARG A 240 5.22 -46.72 25.21
N CYS A 241 5.38 -46.52 23.89
CA CYS A 241 5.66 -47.64 22.98
C CYS A 241 6.94 -48.43 23.34
N ARG A 242 7.98 -47.74 23.82
CA ARG A 242 9.21 -48.40 24.25
C ARG A 242 8.98 -49.24 25.51
N GLU A 243 8.27 -48.70 26.52
CA GLU A 243 7.92 -49.39 27.74
C GLU A 243 7.07 -50.63 27.46
N GLU A 244 6.06 -50.54 26.58
CA GLU A 244 5.24 -51.67 26.13
C GLU A 244 6.05 -52.75 25.39
N CYS A 245 7.01 -52.36 24.55
CA CYS A 245 7.90 -53.27 23.87
C CYS A 245 8.82 -54.05 24.87
N ASP A 246 9.37 -53.35 25.84
CA ASP A 246 10.24 -53.94 26.88
C ASP A 246 9.45 -54.92 27.75
N GLU A 247 8.22 -54.61 28.16
CA GLU A 247 7.32 -55.50 28.89
C GLU A 247 6.97 -56.76 28.09
N THR A 248 6.72 -56.63 26.79
CA THR A 248 6.40 -57.75 25.90
C THR A 248 7.59 -58.69 25.76
N GLN A 249 8.81 -58.17 25.62
CA GLN A 249 10.06 -58.99 25.58
C GLN A 249 10.36 -59.68 26.89
N MET A 250 10.07 -59.04 28.04
CA MET A 250 10.24 -59.69 29.35
C MET A 250 9.25 -60.84 29.56
N ASN A 251 8.01 -60.68 29.10
CA ASN A 251 6.99 -61.74 29.19
C ASN A 251 7.32 -62.94 28.29
N ASP A 252 7.84 -62.73 27.08
CA ASP A 252 8.27 -63.79 26.17
C ASP A 252 9.48 -64.58 26.72
N THR A 253 10.46 -63.88 27.30
CA THR A 253 11.60 -64.51 27.92
C THR A 253 11.25 -65.30 29.20
N GLY A 254 10.24 -64.83 29.96
CA GLY A 254 9.66 -65.51 31.11
C GLY A 254 8.92 -66.78 30.70
N ALA A 255 8.17 -66.80 29.63
CA ALA A 255 7.46 -67.95 29.08
C ALA A 255 8.38 -69.03 28.54
N PHE A 256 9.54 -68.65 27.97
CA PHE A 256 10.59 -69.59 27.54
C PHE A 256 11.29 -70.27 28.72
N ARG A 257 11.54 -69.58 29.85
CA ARG A 257 12.11 -70.17 31.08
C ARG A 257 11.16 -71.15 31.77
N LEU A 258 9.86 -70.89 31.79
CA LEU A 258 8.88 -71.80 32.37
C LEU A 258 8.67 -73.05 31.52
N LYS A 259 8.78 -73.00 30.21
CA LYS A 259 8.75 -74.23 29.36
C LYS A 259 10.01 -75.09 29.46
N GLY A 260 11.15 -74.50 29.75
CA GLY A 260 12.39 -75.25 29.98
C GLY A 260 12.43 -75.99 31.33
N ALA A 261 11.71 -75.53 32.35
CA ALA A 261 11.66 -76.15 33.71
C ALA A 261 10.64 -77.27 33.86
N ILE A 262 9.81 -77.57 32.84
CA ILE A 262 8.81 -78.67 32.84
C ILE A 262 9.35 -79.93 32.11
N LEU A 263 10.54 -79.86 31.54
CA LEU A 263 11.20 -80.97 30.78
C LEU A 263 12.42 -81.59 31.47
N GLU A 264 12.66 -81.33 32.76
CA GLU A 264 13.49 -82.05 33.65
C GLU A 264 12.62 -82.81 34.70
#